data_888a08bf693c88c0d0c96e1fbb85b711
#
_entry.id   888a08bf693c88c0d0c96e1fbb85b711
#
_cell.length_a   1.000
_cell.length_b   1.000
_cell.length_c   1.000
_cell.angle_alpha   90.00
_cell.angle_beta   90.00
_cell.angle_gamma   90.00
#
_symmetry.space_group_name_H-M   'P 1'
#
loop_
_entity.id
_entity.type
_entity.pdbx_description
1 polymer ?
#
loop_
_entity_poly.entity_id
_entity_poly.type
_entity_poly.pdbx_seq_one_letter_code
_entity_poly.pdbx_strand_id
1 'polypeptide(L)'
;MKNLINSIVVFRDTIGSRTTLGQMYLNGVYVGYTLEDTIRPYPLKVYGETAMYEGMYPARKYNSSKFGECLAIDNVPGFTNIRVHGMNDHTGSHGCIGLGTNRDRSNFTINNCKPALDKLLDMIDDSLPIYV
;
A
#
# COMPACT_ATOMS: atom_id res chain seq x y z
N MET A 1 -10.28 13.67 -20.13
CA MET A 1 -11.39 12.78 -19.74
C MET A 1 -11.56 12.84 -18.22
N LYS A 2 -12.77 12.90 -17.75
CA LYS A 2 -13.07 12.95 -16.31
C LYS A 2 -12.93 11.56 -15.70
N ASN A 3 -12.24 11.45 -14.57
CA ASN A 3 -12.15 10.20 -13.83
C ASN A 3 -13.50 9.85 -13.18
N LEU A 4 -13.84 8.57 -13.14
CA LEU A 4 -15.02 8.03 -12.46
C LEU A 4 -14.69 7.38 -11.13
N ILE A 5 -13.41 7.08 -10.90
CA ILE A 5 -12.90 6.48 -9.68
C ILE A 5 -11.55 7.08 -9.32
N ASN A 6 -11.12 6.88 -8.08
CA ASN A 6 -9.73 7.03 -7.69
C ASN A 6 -9.06 5.66 -7.90
N SER A 7 -8.26 5.53 -8.95
CA SER A 7 -7.56 4.28 -9.26
C SER A 7 -6.13 4.32 -8.74
N ILE A 8 -5.86 3.54 -7.71
CA ILE A 8 -4.53 3.38 -7.13
C ILE A 8 -3.92 2.10 -7.66
N VAL A 9 -2.74 2.22 -8.24
CA VAL A 9 -1.98 1.06 -8.75
C VAL A 9 -0.68 0.96 -7.97
N VAL A 10 -0.43 -0.22 -7.43
CA VAL A 10 0.87 -0.58 -6.84
C VAL A 10 1.60 -1.47 -7.83
N PHE A 11 2.71 -0.96 -8.32
CA PHE A 11 3.58 -1.69 -9.25
C PHE A 11 4.78 -2.24 -8.48
N ARG A 12 4.81 -3.55 -8.29
CA ARG A 12 5.86 -4.25 -7.55
C ARG A 12 7.08 -4.44 -8.46
N ASP A 13 8.19 -3.79 -8.16
CA ASP A 13 9.35 -3.73 -9.05
C ASP A 13 10.62 -4.35 -8.48
N THR A 14 10.69 -4.64 -7.18
CA THR A 14 11.87 -5.20 -6.55
C THR A 14 11.44 -6.28 -5.56
N ILE A 15 11.75 -7.53 -5.87
CA ILE A 15 11.30 -8.69 -5.09
C ILE A 15 12.47 -9.26 -4.32
N GLY A 16 12.39 -9.24 -3.00
CA GLY A 16 13.34 -9.86 -2.09
C GLY A 16 12.77 -11.11 -1.45
N SER A 17 13.56 -11.75 -0.58
CA SER A 17 13.14 -12.97 0.12
C SER A 17 12.09 -12.71 1.21
N ARG A 18 12.08 -11.51 1.79
CA ARG A 18 11.18 -11.14 2.89
C ARG A 18 10.41 -9.84 2.63
N THR A 19 10.78 -9.11 1.60
CA THR A 19 10.26 -7.77 1.34
C THR A 19 10.04 -7.57 -0.14
N THR A 20 8.97 -6.89 -0.49
CA THR A 20 8.67 -6.48 -1.85
C THR A 20 8.62 -4.95 -1.88
N LEU A 21 9.41 -4.35 -2.76
CA LEU A 21 9.37 -2.90 -3.00
C LEU A 21 8.63 -2.62 -4.30
N GLY A 22 8.03 -1.44 -4.37
CA GLY A 22 7.31 -1.01 -5.56
C GLY A 22 7.10 0.49 -5.61
N GLN A 23 6.19 0.88 -6.47
CA GLN A 23 5.79 2.27 -6.68
C GLN A 23 4.27 2.36 -6.71
N MET A 24 3.75 3.47 -6.21
CA MET A 24 2.31 3.74 -6.20
C MET A 24 1.96 4.90 -7.12
N TYR A 25 0.89 4.73 -7.86
CA TYR A 25 0.31 5.74 -8.75
C TYR A 25 -1.18 5.91 -8.44
N LEU A 26 -1.64 7.16 -8.44
CA LEU A 26 -3.07 7.48 -8.35
C LEU A 26 -3.50 8.11 -9.69
N ASN A 27 -4.41 7.46 -10.38
CA ASN A 27 -4.89 7.90 -11.70
C ASN A 27 -3.73 8.23 -12.67
N GLY A 28 -2.69 7.39 -12.65
CA GLY A 28 -1.51 7.56 -13.49
C GLY A 28 -0.45 8.53 -12.96
N VAL A 29 -0.70 9.18 -11.83
CA VAL A 29 0.24 10.14 -11.23
C VAL A 29 1.04 9.45 -10.12
N TYR A 30 2.36 9.56 -10.17
CA TYR A 30 3.26 8.99 -9.17
C TYR A 30 3.00 9.57 -7.79
N VAL A 31 2.91 8.70 -6.77
CA VAL A 31 2.69 9.09 -5.38
C VAL A 31 3.93 8.85 -4.52
N GLY A 32 4.51 7.67 -4.57
CA GLY A 32 5.63 7.32 -3.73
C GLY A 32 6.07 5.87 -3.91
N TYR A 33 7.04 5.45 -3.11
CA TYR A 33 7.52 4.08 -3.07
C TYR A 33 6.73 3.25 -2.08
N THR A 34 6.55 1.97 -2.41
CA THR A 34 5.82 1.03 -1.55
C THR A 34 6.71 -0.06 -1.00
N LEU A 35 6.30 -0.58 0.15
CA LEU A 35 6.94 -1.71 0.80
C LEU A 35 5.88 -2.69 1.29
N GLU A 36 6.04 -3.94 0.95
CA GLU A 36 5.15 -5.03 1.36
C GLU A 36 5.97 -6.23 1.81
N ASP A 37 5.29 -7.18 2.43
CA ASP A 37 5.85 -8.49 2.76
C ASP A 37 6.15 -9.32 1.51
N THR A 38 6.47 -10.59 1.71
CA THR A 38 6.76 -11.54 0.64
C THR A 38 5.53 -11.80 -0.22
N ILE A 39 5.70 -11.75 -1.53
CA ILE A 39 4.67 -12.17 -2.48
C ILE A 39 4.57 -13.69 -2.44
N ARG A 40 3.34 -14.19 -2.24
CA ARG A 40 3.04 -15.62 -2.30
C ARG A 40 1.83 -15.85 -3.19
N PRO A 41 1.81 -16.92 -3.99
CA PRO A 41 0.65 -17.21 -4.84
C PRO A 41 -0.56 -17.60 -3.98
N TYR A 42 -1.75 -17.08 -4.34
CA TYR A 42 -3.00 -17.45 -3.71
C TYR A 42 -3.23 -18.96 -3.83
N PRO A 43 -3.68 -19.69 -2.80
CA PRO A 43 -4.06 -19.19 -1.47
C PRO A 43 -2.98 -19.34 -0.38
N LEU A 44 -1.72 -19.49 -0.75
CA LEU A 44 -0.63 -19.67 0.20
C LEU A 44 -0.47 -18.42 1.06
N LYS A 45 -0.35 -18.63 2.38
CA LYS A 45 -0.18 -17.55 3.34
C LYS A 45 0.64 -18.00 4.53
N VAL A 46 1.70 -17.25 4.83
CA VAL A 46 2.42 -17.33 6.10
C VAL A 46 1.95 -16.14 6.92
N TYR A 47 1.33 -16.39 8.06
CA TYR A 47 0.73 -15.36 8.90
C TYR A 47 1.73 -14.28 9.27
N GLY A 48 1.36 -13.02 9.03
CA GLY A 48 2.18 -11.86 9.31
C GLY A 48 3.35 -11.63 8.35
N GLU A 49 3.56 -12.51 7.35
CA GLU A 49 4.73 -12.48 6.45
C GLU A 49 4.32 -12.63 4.99
N THR A 50 3.11 -12.27 4.63
CA THR A 50 2.61 -12.39 3.25
C THR A 50 2.00 -11.07 2.79
N ALA A 51 2.44 -10.61 1.61
CA ALA A 51 1.84 -9.48 0.92
C ALA A 51 0.40 -9.83 0.51
N MET A 52 -0.49 -8.84 0.49
CA MET A 52 -1.85 -9.04 0.00
C MET A 52 -1.80 -9.56 -1.45
N TYR A 53 -2.77 -10.39 -1.81
CA TYR A 53 -2.81 -10.99 -3.14
C TYR A 53 -3.13 -9.95 -4.21
N GLU A 54 -2.64 -10.18 -5.43
CA GLU A 54 -3.01 -9.36 -6.56
C GLU A 54 -4.52 -9.34 -6.76
N GLY A 55 -5.03 -8.20 -7.16
CA GLY A 55 -6.45 -8.02 -7.39
C GLY A 55 -6.81 -6.55 -7.39
N MET A 56 -8.11 -6.30 -7.44
CA MET A 56 -8.67 -4.97 -7.35
C MET A 56 -9.61 -4.92 -6.16
N TYR A 57 -9.34 -4.03 -5.22
CA TYR A 57 -10.03 -3.98 -3.94
C TYR A 57 -10.58 -2.60 -3.66
N PRO A 58 -11.80 -2.49 -3.09
CA PRO A 58 -12.31 -1.20 -2.65
C PRO A 58 -11.52 -0.69 -1.45
N ALA A 59 -11.37 0.62 -1.37
CA ALA A 59 -10.66 1.27 -0.29
C ALA A 59 -11.40 2.51 0.18
N ARG A 60 -11.02 3.01 1.34
CA ARG A 60 -11.60 4.22 1.94
C ARG A 60 -10.59 4.90 2.84
N LYS A 61 -10.72 6.21 2.96
CA LYS A 61 -9.97 6.95 3.98
C LYS A 61 -10.41 6.49 5.36
N TYR A 62 -9.47 6.31 6.25
CA TYR A 62 -9.71 5.77 7.58
C TYR A 62 -8.81 6.46 8.61
N ASN A 63 -9.38 6.79 9.76
CA ASN A 63 -8.62 7.34 10.87
C ASN A 63 -8.37 6.24 11.90
N SER A 64 -7.17 5.69 11.87
CA SER A 64 -6.75 4.60 12.74
C SER A 64 -6.24 5.15 14.07
N SER A 65 -6.60 4.50 15.19
CA SER A 65 -6.03 4.83 16.49
C SER A 65 -4.53 4.54 16.56
N LYS A 66 -4.05 3.59 15.76
CA LYS A 66 -2.64 3.18 15.73
C LYS A 66 -1.81 3.99 14.73
N PHE A 67 -2.37 4.27 13.54
CA PHE A 67 -1.60 4.86 12.43
C PHE A 67 -2.03 6.30 12.07
N GLY A 68 -3.08 6.83 12.71
CA GLY A 68 -3.67 8.10 12.31
C GLY A 68 -4.42 7.97 10.99
N GLU A 69 -4.47 9.03 10.20
CA GLU A 69 -5.10 9.00 8.89
C GLU A 69 -4.34 8.08 7.95
N CYS A 70 -5.06 7.15 7.34
CA CYS A 70 -4.52 6.17 6.41
C CYS A 70 -5.60 5.74 5.41
N LEU A 71 -5.26 4.80 4.56
CA LEU A 71 -6.21 4.20 3.62
C LEU A 71 -6.48 2.77 4.05
N ALA A 72 -7.76 2.42 4.24
CA ALA A 72 -8.18 1.07 4.52
C ALA A 72 -8.51 0.37 3.21
N ILE A 73 -8.00 -0.85 3.03
CA ILE A 73 -8.31 -1.70 1.86
C ILE A 73 -9.21 -2.82 2.34
N ASP A 74 -10.40 -2.93 1.76
CA ASP A 74 -11.44 -3.85 2.20
C ASP A 74 -11.51 -5.10 1.31
N ASN A 75 -12.08 -6.17 1.87
CA ASN A 75 -12.39 -7.41 1.16
C ASN A 75 -11.17 -8.11 0.52
N VAL A 76 -10.01 -8.02 1.15
CA VAL A 76 -8.82 -8.75 0.70
C VAL A 76 -8.94 -10.21 1.18
N PRO A 77 -9.00 -11.21 0.27
CA PRO A 77 -9.17 -12.60 0.67
C PRO A 77 -8.06 -13.07 1.62
N GLY A 78 -8.46 -13.63 2.77
CA GLY A 78 -7.53 -14.15 3.76
C GLY A 78 -6.85 -13.11 4.64
N PHE A 79 -7.20 -11.84 4.51
CA PHE A 79 -6.63 -10.75 5.30
C PHE A 79 -7.71 -9.91 5.96
N THR A 80 -7.37 -9.31 7.09
CA THR A 80 -8.19 -8.32 7.78
C THR A 80 -7.32 -7.11 8.14
N ASN A 81 -7.95 -5.95 8.28
CA ASN A 81 -7.28 -4.72 8.70
C ASN A 81 -6.09 -4.32 7.81
N ILE A 82 -6.23 -4.52 6.51
CA ILE A 82 -5.20 -4.08 5.55
C ILE A 82 -5.28 -2.56 5.37
N ARG A 83 -4.13 -1.90 5.49
CA ARG A 83 -4.00 -0.45 5.43
C ARG A 83 -2.85 -0.05 4.52
N VAL A 84 -2.95 1.13 3.93
CA VAL A 84 -1.78 1.85 3.42
C VAL A 84 -1.36 2.82 4.52
N HIS A 85 -0.17 2.62 5.09
CA HIS A 85 0.35 3.42 6.20
C HIS A 85 1.86 3.54 6.15
N GLY A 86 2.44 4.32 7.05
CA GLY A 86 3.89 4.45 7.17
C GLY A 86 4.51 3.22 7.84
N MET A 87 5.65 2.79 7.31
CA MET A 87 6.51 1.75 7.92
C MET A 87 7.91 1.89 7.34
N ASN A 88 8.92 1.38 8.02
CA ASN A 88 10.30 1.44 7.55
C ASN A 88 10.74 0.15 6.86
N ASP A 89 10.32 -1.00 7.38
CA ASP A 89 10.70 -2.32 6.87
C ASP A 89 9.51 -3.30 6.91
N HIS A 90 9.75 -4.52 6.45
CA HIS A 90 8.71 -5.55 6.30
C HIS A 90 8.05 -5.96 7.63
N THR A 91 8.72 -5.74 8.77
CA THR A 91 8.15 -6.14 10.07
C THR A 91 6.90 -5.34 10.44
N GLY A 92 6.72 -4.17 9.82
CA GLY A 92 5.51 -3.35 9.99
C GLY A 92 4.38 -3.68 9.02
N SER A 93 4.60 -4.58 8.06
CA SER A 93 3.63 -4.81 6.97
C SER A 93 2.44 -5.66 7.40
N HIS A 94 2.62 -6.90 7.80
CA HIS A 94 1.53 -7.84 8.12
C HIS A 94 0.43 -7.87 7.02
N GLY A 95 0.86 -7.78 5.75
CA GLY A 95 -0.03 -7.66 4.61
C GLY A 95 -0.38 -6.23 4.19
N CYS A 96 -0.12 -5.25 5.03
CA CYS A 96 -0.32 -3.83 4.72
C CYS A 96 0.71 -3.33 3.72
N ILE A 97 0.36 -2.22 3.06
CA ILE A 97 1.24 -1.54 2.13
C ILE A 97 1.86 -0.34 2.84
N GLY A 98 3.19 -0.33 2.96
CA GLY A 98 3.94 0.85 3.37
C GLY A 98 4.08 1.82 2.22
N LEU A 99 3.99 3.11 2.51
CA LEU A 99 4.17 4.18 1.52
C LEU A 99 5.19 5.17 2.03
N GLY A 100 6.20 5.48 1.24
CA GLY A 100 7.27 6.40 1.60
C GLY A 100 7.73 7.25 0.44
N THR A 101 8.40 8.34 0.76
CA THR A 101 8.93 9.26 -0.24
C THR A 101 10.23 8.72 -0.86
N ASN A 102 11.03 8.04 -0.05
CA ASN A 102 12.34 7.53 -0.45
C ASN A 102 12.41 6.03 -0.20
N ARG A 103 13.32 5.36 -0.91
CA ARG A 103 13.61 3.94 -0.67
C ARG A 103 15.09 3.65 -0.73
N ASP A 104 15.49 2.58 -0.06
CA ASP A 104 16.81 1.96 -0.16
C ASP A 104 16.64 0.52 -0.63
N ARG A 105 16.96 0.26 -1.90
CA ARG A 105 16.84 -1.08 -2.49
C ARG A 105 17.82 -2.07 -1.87
N SER A 106 18.99 -1.62 -1.43
CA SER A 106 20.01 -2.49 -0.85
C SER A 106 19.56 -3.06 0.49
N ASN A 107 18.87 -2.24 1.29
CA ASN A 107 18.39 -2.62 2.61
C ASN A 107 16.89 -2.96 2.65
N PHE A 108 16.19 -2.85 1.52
CA PHE A 108 14.75 -3.10 1.43
C PHE A 108 13.96 -2.27 2.44
N THR A 109 14.20 -0.98 2.47
CA THR A 109 13.53 -0.04 3.37
C THR A 109 12.95 1.15 2.60
N ILE A 110 11.96 1.78 3.23
CA ILE A 110 11.42 3.08 2.79
C ILE A 110 11.50 4.06 3.95
N ASN A 111 11.44 5.36 3.65
CA ASN A 111 11.41 6.39 4.69
C ASN A 111 10.64 7.63 4.20
N ASN A 112 10.54 8.63 5.09
CA ASN A 112 9.74 9.84 4.86
C ASN A 112 8.31 9.47 4.47
N CYS A 113 7.66 8.64 5.29
CA CYS A 113 6.37 8.07 4.98
C CYS A 113 5.23 9.08 5.12
N LYS A 114 5.28 9.94 6.13
CA LYS A 114 4.19 10.90 6.36
C LYS A 114 3.95 11.84 5.17
N PRO A 115 4.97 12.47 4.54
CA PRO A 115 4.72 13.29 3.37
C PRO A 115 4.10 12.53 2.20
N ALA A 116 4.52 11.29 1.96
CA ALA A 116 3.97 10.47 0.89
C ALA A 116 2.51 10.08 1.16
N LEU A 117 2.20 9.71 2.39
CA LEU A 117 0.83 9.37 2.79
C LEU A 117 -0.09 10.59 2.73
N ASP A 118 0.37 11.73 3.22
CA ASP A 118 -0.38 12.99 3.12
C ASP A 118 -0.65 13.35 1.66
N LYS A 119 0.35 13.19 0.79
CA LYS A 119 0.19 13.42 -0.66
C LYS A 119 -0.89 12.52 -1.25
N LEU A 120 -0.87 11.23 -0.94
CA LEU A 120 -1.90 10.29 -1.40
C LEU A 120 -3.29 10.73 -0.98
N LEU A 121 -3.47 11.01 0.31
CA LEU A 121 -4.77 11.38 0.86
C LEU A 121 -5.29 12.70 0.27
N ASP A 122 -4.40 13.67 0.05
CA ASP A 122 -4.76 14.96 -0.56
C ASP A 122 -5.14 14.83 -2.04
N MET A 123 -4.53 13.91 -2.77
CA MET A 123 -4.80 13.70 -4.20
C MET A 123 -6.12 12.98 -4.46
N ILE A 124 -6.66 12.26 -3.47
CA ILE A 124 -7.91 11.51 -3.63
C ILE A 124 -9.08 12.48 -3.72
N ASP A 125 -9.93 12.30 -4.74
CA ASP A 125 -11.20 12.99 -4.87
C ASP A 125 -12.23 12.29 -3.98
N ASP A 126 -12.65 12.96 -2.90
CA ASP A 126 -13.55 12.37 -1.89
C ASP A 126 -14.95 12.10 -2.44
N SER A 127 -15.32 12.65 -3.60
CA SER A 127 -16.61 12.40 -4.23
C SER A 127 -16.67 11.11 -5.04
N LEU A 128 -15.54 10.44 -5.25
CA LEU A 128 -15.41 9.23 -6.07
C LEU A 128 -15.00 8.02 -5.24
N PRO A 129 -15.44 6.81 -5.65
CA PRO A 129 -14.96 5.59 -5.00
C PRO A 129 -13.47 5.38 -5.22
N ILE A 130 -12.84 4.65 -4.30
CA ILE A 130 -11.41 4.35 -4.32
C ILE A 130 -11.23 2.86 -4.55
N TYR A 131 -10.35 2.50 -5.48
CA TYR A 131 -9.93 1.12 -5.72
C TYR A 131 -8.40 1.04 -5.75
N VAL A 132 -7.89 -0.02 -5.14
CA VAL A 132 -6.45 -0.32 -5.11
C VAL A 132 -6.19 -1.64 -5.81
#